data_4cd813eb3bfdad0e627144a551a2dfb5
#
_entry.id   4cd813eb3bfdad0e627144a551a2dfb5
#
_cell.length_a   1.000
_cell.length_b   1.000
_cell.length_c   1.000
_cell.angle_alpha   90.00
_cell.angle_beta   90.00
_cell.angle_gamma   90.00
#
_symmetry.space_group_name_H-M   'P 1'
#
loop_
_entity.id
_entity.type
_entity.pdbx_description
1 polymer ?
#
loop_
_entity_poly.entity_id
_entity_poly.type
_entity_poly.pdbx_seq_one_letter_code
_entity_poly.pdbx_strand_id
1 'polypeptide(L)'
;CTIIIGDNSSGKSFLVKELVNRWKENFPVYFIDAVNRGFQVAKVTSTKEKPEYRNTIVNTRLREEYFNMQDSFSCYGTSTERAEQIYSAFEERVQELFKALTEDEFRILYGDPLGEVQFPAGRATLSSGYQALTRMLLELVYYDEMEVKEKKQPFAYVVIDEVDEFLSPHYAARILGFLRDHFPQMRFTVTTHSIDLVTSAQDANMIVLDQDGYEVMDANDYVSYSEVQMIFSRVFGNRDGSVPEVEKTLRRLLNNKMNHAWSEEDEKVLKLLEGENLTPSQQLIYRQILEW
;
A
#
# COMPACT_ATOMS: atom_id res chain seq x y z
N CYS A 1 2.80 -4.88 -12.75
CA CYS A 1 2.92 -4.54 -11.33
C CYS A 1 3.23 -5.81 -10.52
N THR A 2 3.94 -5.69 -9.40
CA THR A 2 4.20 -6.82 -8.48
C THR A 2 3.77 -6.42 -7.08
N ILE A 3 2.98 -7.28 -6.43
CA ILE A 3 2.51 -7.09 -5.06
C ILE A 3 3.22 -8.12 -4.18
N ILE A 4 3.79 -7.69 -3.07
CA ILE A 4 4.43 -8.57 -2.09
C ILE A 4 3.59 -8.56 -0.81
N ILE A 5 3.14 -9.73 -0.40
CA ILE A 5 2.33 -9.95 0.80
C ILE A 5 3.11 -10.86 1.75
N GLY A 6 3.01 -10.60 3.02
CA GLY A 6 3.63 -11.44 4.05
C GLY A 6 3.43 -10.84 5.43
N ASP A 7 3.47 -11.68 6.46
CA ASP A 7 3.39 -11.22 7.86
C ASP A 7 4.63 -10.41 8.26
N ASN A 8 4.57 -9.78 9.42
CA ASN A 8 5.75 -9.15 10.01
C ASN A 8 6.86 -10.19 10.19
N SER A 9 8.08 -9.79 9.85
CA SER A 9 9.25 -10.67 9.86
C SER A 9 9.24 -11.84 8.84
N SER A 10 8.34 -11.86 7.87
CA SER A 10 8.33 -12.86 6.78
C SER A 10 9.46 -12.67 5.75
N GLY A 11 10.21 -11.57 5.85
CA GLY A 11 11.30 -11.28 4.93
C GLY A 11 10.95 -10.32 3.78
N LYS A 12 9.78 -9.64 3.80
CA LYS A 12 9.40 -8.64 2.79
C LYS A 12 10.51 -7.62 2.52
N SER A 13 10.99 -6.96 3.58
CA SER A 13 12.04 -5.94 3.46
C SER A 13 13.36 -6.52 2.93
N PHE A 14 13.70 -7.75 3.32
CA PHE A 14 14.85 -8.45 2.76
C PHE A 14 14.69 -8.68 1.25
N LEU A 15 13.54 -9.22 0.83
CA LEU A 15 13.23 -9.44 -0.59
C LEU A 15 13.26 -8.13 -1.38
N VAL A 16 12.64 -7.08 -0.87
CA VAL A 16 12.64 -5.73 -1.48
C VAL A 16 14.07 -5.22 -1.64
N LYS A 17 14.91 -5.34 -0.61
CA LYS A 17 16.33 -4.94 -0.64
C LYS A 17 17.09 -5.68 -1.72
N GLU A 18 16.92 -6.99 -1.84
CA GLU A 18 17.59 -7.81 -2.85
C GLU A 18 17.12 -7.47 -4.27
N LEU A 19 15.82 -7.23 -4.48
CA LEU A 19 15.28 -6.80 -5.76
C LEU A 19 15.86 -5.46 -6.20
N VAL A 20 15.83 -4.45 -5.32
CA VAL A 20 16.41 -3.13 -5.60
C VAL A 20 17.90 -3.25 -5.90
N ASN A 21 18.63 -4.04 -5.10
CA ASN A 21 20.06 -4.24 -5.26
C ASN A 21 20.41 -4.87 -6.61
N ARG A 22 19.60 -5.81 -7.07
CA ARG A 22 19.75 -6.47 -8.36
C ARG A 22 19.38 -5.58 -9.54
N TRP A 23 18.29 -4.82 -9.44
CA TRP A 23 17.82 -3.97 -10.54
C TRP A 23 18.71 -2.76 -10.78
N LYS A 24 19.26 -2.15 -9.72
CA LYS A 24 20.10 -0.95 -9.83
C LYS A 24 21.33 -1.12 -10.73
N GLU A 25 21.76 -2.35 -10.98
CA GLU A 25 22.90 -2.63 -11.84
C GLU A 25 22.64 -2.31 -13.31
N ASN A 26 21.37 -2.43 -13.74
CA ASN A 26 21.00 -2.31 -15.14
C ASN A 26 19.88 -1.30 -15.41
N PHE A 27 19.19 -0.84 -14.37
CA PHE A 27 17.99 -0.01 -14.52
C PHE A 27 17.95 1.11 -13.49
N PRO A 28 17.31 2.24 -13.83
CA PRO A 28 16.96 3.24 -12.81
C PRO A 28 15.93 2.66 -11.84
N VAL A 29 16.20 2.80 -10.54
CA VAL A 29 15.37 2.29 -9.46
C VAL A 29 15.14 3.39 -8.44
N TYR A 30 13.91 3.52 -7.96
CA TYR A 30 13.53 4.39 -6.86
C TYR A 30 12.83 3.59 -5.76
N PHE A 31 13.07 3.97 -4.50
CA PHE A 31 12.48 3.30 -3.35
C PHE A 31 11.77 4.34 -2.46
N ILE A 32 10.50 4.10 -2.18
CA ILE A 32 9.70 4.88 -1.23
C ILE A 32 9.48 3.99 0.00
N ASP A 33 9.96 4.45 1.15
CA ASP A 33 9.88 3.69 2.40
C ASP A 33 8.50 3.76 3.07
N ALA A 34 8.27 2.84 4.03
CA ALA A 34 7.06 2.80 4.83
C ALA A 34 6.98 3.92 5.89
N VAL A 35 8.13 4.51 6.24
CA VAL A 35 8.27 5.44 7.36
C VAL A 35 8.38 6.88 6.87
N ASN A 36 8.00 7.83 7.73
CA ASN A 36 8.12 9.26 7.47
C ASN A 36 7.33 9.77 6.24
N ARG A 37 6.15 9.25 6.03
CA ARG A 37 5.23 9.77 5.00
C ARG A 37 4.54 11.07 5.38
N GLY A 38 4.93 11.69 6.49
CA GLY A 38 4.43 13.00 6.88
C GLY A 38 4.85 14.08 5.89
N PHE A 39 3.96 15.04 5.66
CA PHE A 39 4.20 16.20 4.84
C PHE A 39 3.83 17.46 5.64
N GLN A 40 4.84 18.20 6.09
CA GLN A 40 4.67 19.34 6.97
C GLN A 40 4.43 20.61 6.16
N VAL A 41 3.18 20.92 5.88
CA VAL A 41 2.77 22.08 5.06
C VAL A 41 3.43 23.39 5.51
N ALA A 42 3.56 23.63 6.83
CA ALA A 42 4.22 24.81 7.37
C ALA A 42 5.69 24.99 6.96
N LYS A 43 6.33 23.92 6.48
CA LYS A 43 7.72 23.93 6.02
C LYS A 43 7.86 24.07 4.51
N VAL A 44 6.76 24.11 3.77
CA VAL A 44 6.79 24.28 2.33
C VAL A 44 7.27 25.68 1.97
N THR A 45 8.26 25.74 1.09
CA THR A 45 8.79 26.98 0.56
C THR A 45 8.16 27.35 -0.78
N SER A 46 8.11 28.62 -1.12
CA SER A 46 7.55 29.08 -2.40
C SER A 46 8.55 29.00 -3.58
N THR A 47 9.70 28.37 -3.38
CA THR A 47 10.75 28.25 -4.40
C THR A 47 10.30 27.28 -5.48
N LYS A 48 10.25 27.77 -6.73
CA LYS A 48 9.85 26.97 -7.90
C LYS A 48 11.02 26.42 -8.72
N GLU A 49 12.24 26.65 -8.25
CA GLU A 49 13.42 26.09 -8.91
C GLU A 49 13.46 24.57 -8.75
N LYS A 50 13.68 23.87 -9.85
CA LYS A 50 13.84 22.41 -9.82
C LYS A 50 15.11 22.06 -9.05
N PRO A 51 15.04 21.12 -8.10
CA PRO A 51 16.20 20.67 -7.33
C PRO A 51 17.18 19.91 -8.23
N GLU A 52 18.41 19.78 -7.78
CA GLU A 52 19.33 18.81 -8.35
C GLU A 52 18.83 17.39 -8.05
N TYR A 53 18.76 16.51 -9.06
CA TYR A 53 18.33 15.14 -8.83
C TYR A 53 19.38 14.37 -8.03
N ARG A 54 18.93 13.76 -6.94
CA ARG A 54 19.75 12.89 -6.10
C ARG A 54 18.95 11.64 -5.73
N ASN A 55 19.49 10.50 -6.10
CA ASN A 55 18.97 9.21 -5.69
C ASN A 55 19.96 8.55 -4.73
N THR A 56 19.74 8.73 -3.44
CA THR A 56 20.64 8.23 -2.39
C THR A 56 20.42 6.78 -2.03
N ILE A 57 19.29 6.20 -2.44
CA ILE A 57 18.87 4.83 -2.11
C ILE A 57 19.91 3.83 -2.56
N VAL A 58 20.37 4.00 -3.81
CA VAL A 58 21.23 3.03 -4.50
C VAL A 58 22.63 2.94 -3.88
N ASN A 59 23.15 4.04 -3.33
CA ASN A 59 24.55 4.12 -2.92
C ASN A 59 24.77 3.99 -1.42
N THR A 60 23.81 4.40 -0.60
CA THR A 60 23.96 4.44 0.86
C THR A 60 22.96 3.56 1.58
N ARG A 61 21.67 3.70 1.29
CA ARG A 61 20.60 3.04 2.06
C ARG A 61 20.60 1.51 1.96
N LEU A 62 20.95 0.94 0.80
CA LEU A 62 20.97 -0.52 0.64
C LEU A 62 22.00 -1.22 1.52
N ARG A 63 22.96 -0.49 2.08
CA ARG A 63 23.96 -1.01 3.00
C ARG A 63 23.45 -1.09 4.44
N GLU A 64 22.39 -0.38 4.75
CA GLU A 64 21.84 -0.30 6.09
C GLU A 64 20.96 -1.52 6.40
N GLU A 65 21.00 -1.96 7.65
CA GLU A 65 20.20 -3.09 8.13
C GLU A 65 18.69 -2.78 8.03
N TYR A 66 18.32 -1.54 8.37
CA TYR A 66 16.94 -1.06 8.37
C TYR A 66 16.69 -0.02 7.28
N PHE A 67 17.04 -0.33 6.02
CA PHE A 67 17.00 0.63 4.93
C PHE A 67 15.59 1.17 4.66
N ASN A 68 14.55 0.39 4.90
CA ASN A 68 13.14 0.77 4.74
C ASN A 68 12.60 1.66 5.86
N MET A 69 13.36 1.84 6.94
CA MET A 69 12.99 2.70 8.08
C MET A 69 13.56 4.13 7.94
N GLN A 70 14.12 4.47 6.79
CA GLN A 70 14.77 5.75 6.57
C GLN A 70 14.05 6.56 5.51
N ASP A 71 13.88 7.84 5.81
CA ASP A 71 13.28 8.81 4.89
C ASP A 71 14.04 8.87 3.56
N SER A 72 13.30 8.76 2.45
CA SER A 72 13.86 8.79 1.09
C SER A 72 14.61 10.07 0.76
N PHE A 73 14.23 11.21 1.35
CA PHE A 73 14.88 12.50 1.19
C PHE A 73 15.90 12.82 2.28
N SER A 74 15.95 12.09 3.38
CA SER A 74 16.85 12.33 4.49
C SER A 74 17.84 11.17 4.61
N CYS A 75 19.00 11.31 3.98
CA CYS A 75 20.07 10.33 4.09
C CYS A 75 21.30 10.91 4.77
N TYR A 76 21.89 10.13 5.65
CA TYR A 76 23.10 10.36 6.42
C TYR A 76 24.06 11.45 5.89
N GLY A 77 24.10 12.58 6.57
CA GLY A 77 25.12 13.61 6.38
C GLY A 77 25.14 14.31 5.03
N THR A 78 24.25 13.94 4.11
CA THR A 78 24.04 14.69 2.87
C THR A 78 22.95 15.72 3.10
N SER A 79 23.19 16.97 2.77
CA SER A 79 22.19 18.03 2.73
C SER A 79 21.21 17.73 1.59
N THR A 80 20.33 16.75 1.80
CA THR A 80 19.22 16.53 0.87
C THR A 80 18.12 17.50 1.23
N GLU A 81 17.58 18.15 0.22
CA GLU A 81 16.41 18.99 0.38
C GLU A 81 15.27 18.12 0.94
N ARG A 82 14.53 18.69 1.87
CA ARG A 82 13.34 18.03 2.39
C ARG A 82 12.25 18.03 1.32
N ALA A 83 11.32 17.07 1.38
CA ALA A 83 10.20 17.02 0.45
C ALA A 83 9.43 18.36 0.37
N GLU A 84 9.23 19.01 1.51
CA GLU A 84 8.54 20.29 1.57
C GLU A 84 9.26 21.40 0.81
N GLN A 85 10.59 21.36 0.71
CA GLN A 85 11.38 22.37 0.00
C GLN A 85 11.26 22.27 -1.51
N ILE A 86 11.07 21.05 -2.03
CA ILE A 86 10.96 20.83 -3.47
C ILE A 86 9.51 20.85 -3.97
N TYR A 87 8.52 20.81 -3.07
CA TYR A 87 7.10 20.71 -3.43
C TYR A 87 6.67 21.76 -4.45
N SER A 88 7.01 23.03 -4.24
CA SER A 88 6.56 24.13 -5.10
C SER A 88 7.07 24.04 -6.54
N ALA A 89 8.18 23.32 -6.76
CA ALA A 89 8.68 23.06 -8.11
C ALA A 89 7.81 22.04 -8.89
N PHE A 90 7.05 21.19 -8.16
CA PHE A 90 6.24 20.12 -8.71
C PHE A 90 4.75 20.24 -8.35
N GLU A 91 4.36 21.34 -7.70
CA GLU A 91 3.03 21.55 -7.11
C GLU A 91 1.91 21.26 -8.11
N GLU A 92 1.99 21.81 -9.31
CA GLU A 92 0.95 21.67 -10.32
C GLU A 92 0.66 20.17 -10.62
N ARG A 93 1.72 19.41 -10.89
CA ARG A 93 1.58 17.99 -11.22
C ARG A 93 1.13 17.15 -10.02
N VAL A 94 1.62 17.46 -8.83
CA VAL A 94 1.20 16.78 -7.59
C VAL A 94 -0.29 17.04 -7.31
N GLN A 95 -0.76 18.27 -7.50
CA GLN A 95 -2.16 18.64 -7.29
C GLN A 95 -3.09 17.99 -8.34
N GLU A 96 -2.69 17.92 -9.59
CA GLU A 96 -3.43 17.18 -10.62
C GLU A 96 -3.62 15.71 -10.25
N LEU A 97 -2.54 15.05 -9.83
CA LEU A 97 -2.57 13.64 -9.43
C LEU A 97 -3.37 13.42 -8.15
N PHE A 98 -3.20 14.31 -7.17
CA PHE A 98 -3.97 14.27 -5.93
C PHE A 98 -5.48 14.34 -6.22
N LYS A 99 -5.89 15.31 -7.03
CA LYS A 99 -7.29 15.46 -7.44
C LYS A 99 -7.80 14.26 -8.24
N ALA A 100 -6.98 13.69 -9.12
CA ALA A 100 -7.37 12.52 -9.92
C ALA A 100 -7.63 11.27 -9.07
N LEU A 101 -6.92 11.11 -7.94
CA LEU A 101 -7.13 9.97 -7.05
C LEU A 101 -8.25 10.23 -6.02
N THR A 102 -8.27 11.44 -5.42
CA THR A 102 -9.11 11.73 -4.25
C THR A 102 -10.41 12.47 -4.59
N GLU A 103 -10.49 13.06 -5.78
CA GLU A 103 -11.54 14.00 -6.19
C GLU A 103 -11.57 15.32 -5.40
N ASP A 104 -10.67 15.46 -4.40
CA ASP A 104 -10.46 16.66 -3.61
C ASP A 104 -9.32 17.50 -4.17
N GLU A 105 -9.31 18.79 -3.78
CA GLU A 105 -8.23 19.72 -4.10
C GLU A 105 -7.93 20.62 -2.90
N PHE A 106 -6.68 20.97 -2.75
CA PHE A 106 -6.27 21.96 -1.74
C PHE A 106 -5.21 22.91 -2.31
N ARG A 107 -5.05 24.05 -1.67
CA ARG A 107 -3.98 25.02 -1.98
C ARG A 107 -3.17 25.30 -0.72
N ILE A 108 -1.85 25.27 -0.85
CA ILE A 108 -0.97 25.62 0.25
C ILE A 108 -1.02 27.13 0.51
N LEU A 109 -1.16 27.48 1.77
CA LEU A 109 -1.09 28.87 2.24
C LEU A 109 0.34 29.15 2.68
N TYR A 110 1.17 29.61 1.75
CA TYR A 110 2.58 29.85 2.02
C TYR A 110 2.78 30.84 3.17
N GLY A 111 3.66 30.49 4.11
CA GLY A 111 3.96 31.31 5.28
C GLY A 111 2.95 31.16 6.43
N ASP A 112 1.97 30.28 6.32
CA ASP A 112 1.08 29.96 7.44
C ASP A 112 1.81 29.10 8.48
N PRO A 113 2.02 29.62 9.73
CA PRO A 113 2.76 28.89 10.76
C PRO A 113 2.01 27.67 11.30
N LEU A 114 0.70 27.57 11.07
CA LEU A 114 -0.13 26.44 11.49
C LEU A 114 -0.11 25.31 10.46
N GLY A 115 0.41 25.57 9.25
CA GLY A 115 0.42 24.60 8.17
C GLY A 115 -0.97 24.30 7.63
N GLU A 116 -1.88 25.26 7.69
CA GLU A 116 -3.20 25.13 7.09
C GLU A 116 -3.14 25.21 5.56
N VAL A 117 -4.10 24.55 4.95
CA VAL A 117 -4.34 24.62 3.50
C VAL A 117 -5.76 25.12 3.24
N GLN A 118 -5.99 25.65 2.05
CA GLN A 118 -7.30 26.09 1.61
C GLN A 118 -7.94 24.96 0.80
N PHE A 119 -9.02 24.38 1.33
CA PHE A 119 -9.96 23.52 0.61
C PHE A 119 -11.12 24.34 0.04
N PRO A 120 -11.92 23.80 -0.89
CA PRO A 120 -13.15 24.45 -1.35
C PRO A 120 -14.12 24.77 -0.20
N ALA A 121 -14.17 23.93 0.82
CA ALA A 121 -15.04 24.07 1.99
C ALA A 121 -14.48 25.02 3.08
N GLY A 122 -13.21 25.45 3.00
CA GLY A 122 -12.57 26.32 3.98
C GLY A 122 -11.14 25.92 4.29
N ARG A 123 -10.58 26.50 5.36
CA ARG A 123 -9.22 26.21 5.83
C ARG A 123 -9.22 25.00 6.76
N ALA A 124 -8.23 24.13 6.59
CA ALA A 124 -8.00 22.99 7.48
C ALA A 124 -6.54 22.52 7.38
N THR A 125 -6.12 21.65 8.28
CA THR A 125 -4.86 20.91 8.16
C THR A 125 -5.07 19.65 7.31
N LEU A 126 -4.04 19.22 6.60
CA LEU A 126 -4.09 17.93 5.89
C LEU A 126 -4.18 16.78 6.91
N SER A 127 -5.09 15.83 6.66
CA SER A 127 -5.13 14.57 7.39
C SER A 127 -3.84 13.76 7.17
N SER A 128 -3.55 12.81 8.06
CA SER A 128 -2.37 11.93 7.90
C SER A 128 -2.37 11.20 6.56
N GLY A 129 -3.53 10.72 6.11
CA GLY A 129 -3.67 10.08 4.80
C GLY A 129 -3.37 11.02 3.63
N TYR A 130 -3.85 12.26 3.70
CA TYR A 130 -3.57 13.26 2.66
C TYR A 130 -2.11 13.74 2.68
N GLN A 131 -1.49 13.82 3.86
CA GLN A 131 -0.06 14.11 3.97
C GLN A 131 0.77 12.98 3.32
N ALA A 132 0.48 11.72 3.66
CA ALA A 132 1.17 10.56 3.12
C ALA A 132 1.01 10.45 1.61
N LEU A 133 -0.21 10.66 1.11
CA LEU A 133 -0.49 10.67 -0.32
C LEU A 133 0.27 11.80 -1.04
N THR A 134 0.20 13.03 -0.52
CA THR A 134 0.91 14.19 -1.10
C THR A 134 2.41 13.92 -1.17
N ARG A 135 2.98 13.35 -0.10
CA ARG A 135 4.39 12.99 -0.03
C ARG A 135 4.75 11.93 -1.06
N MET A 136 3.98 10.85 -1.15
CA MET A 136 4.22 9.77 -2.13
C MET A 136 4.11 10.30 -3.57
N LEU A 137 3.09 11.07 -3.88
CA LEU A 137 2.94 11.67 -5.21
C LEU A 137 4.09 12.62 -5.56
N LEU A 138 4.54 13.42 -4.61
CA LEU A 138 5.69 14.30 -4.80
C LEU A 138 6.96 13.51 -5.13
N GLU A 139 7.23 12.41 -4.41
CA GLU A 139 8.40 11.57 -4.68
C GLU A 139 8.31 10.91 -6.07
N LEU A 140 7.14 10.45 -6.46
CA LEU A 140 6.92 9.87 -7.79
C LEU A 140 7.09 10.91 -8.90
N VAL A 141 6.54 12.10 -8.75
CA VAL A 141 6.69 13.20 -9.72
C VAL A 141 8.15 13.64 -9.81
N TYR A 142 8.82 13.80 -8.68
CA TYR A 142 10.25 14.13 -8.63
C TYR A 142 11.08 13.11 -9.42
N TYR A 143 10.86 11.81 -9.17
CA TYR A 143 11.57 10.76 -9.87
C TYR A 143 11.22 10.71 -11.37
N ASP A 144 9.93 10.85 -11.71
CA ASP A 144 9.46 10.86 -13.08
C ASP A 144 10.09 11.98 -13.90
N GLU A 145 10.07 13.20 -13.39
CA GLU A 145 10.57 14.36 -14.11
C GLU A 145 12.10 14.42 -14.17
N MET A 146 12.76 14.12 -13.05
CA MET A 146 14.21 14.34 -12.92
C MET A 146 15.06 13.15 -13.39
N GLU A 147 14.50 11.94 -13.44
CA GLU A 147 15.22 10.76 -13.89
C GLU A 147 14.62 10.18 -15.16
N VAL A 148 13.32 9.88 -15.14
CA VAL A 148 12.70 9.10 -16.23
C VAL A 148 12.57 9.94 -17.49
N LYS A 149 11.92 11.10 -17.40
CA LYS A 149 11.67 11.98 -18.54
C LYS A 149 12.92 12.71 -19.01
N GLU A 150 13.68 13.31 -18.10
CA GLU A 150 14.89 14.07 -18.44
C GLU A 150 15.92 13.20 -19.14
N LYS A 151 16.16 11.99 -18.62
CA LYS A 151 17.11 11.03 -19.22
C LYS A 151 16.48 10.14 -20.29
N LYS A 152 15.21 10.33 -20.63
CA LYS A 152 14.47 9.56 -21.62
C LYS A 152 14.58 8.04 -21.40
N GLN A 153 14.43 7.63 -20.15
CA GLN A 153 14.46 6.23 -19.79
C GLN A 153 13.27 5.48 -20.43
N PRO A 154 13.49 4.31 -21.07
CA PRO A 154 12.39 3.55 -21.67
C PRO A 154 11.44 3.02 -20.61
N PHE A 155 11.95 2.68 -19.43
CA PHE A 155 11.21 2.32 -18.22
C PHE A 155 12.11 2.45 -16.99
N ALA A 156 11.48 2.50 -15.82
CA ALA A 156 12.14 2.58 -14.53
C ALA A 156 11.42 1.70 -13.51
N TYR A 157 12.11 1.25 -12.48
CA TYR A 157 11.51 0.52 -11.37
C TYR A 157 11.23 1.46 -10.20
N VAL A 158 10.07 1.26 -9.57
CA VAL A 158 9.69 1.92 -8.32
C VAL A 158 9.24 0.87 -7.33
N VAL A 159 9.84 0.90 -6.16
CA VAL A 159 9.43 0.05 -5.04
C VAL A 159 8.81 0.94 -3.97
N ILE A 160 7.61 0.58 -3.52
CA ILE A 160 6.90 1.29 -2.46
C ILE A 160 6.61 0.30 -1.34
N ASP A 161 7.24 0.51 -0.20
CA ASP A 161 7.01 -0.33 0.98
C ASP A 161 5.74 0.16 1.70
N GLU A 162 4.81 -0.76 2.00
CA GLU A 162 3.51 -0.48 2.62
C GLU A 162 2.74 0.65 1.92
N VAL A 163 2.47 0.45 0.62
CA VAL A 163 1.88 1.48 -0.25
C VAL A 163 0.52 2.00 0.24
N ASP A 164 -0.21 1.18 0.98
CA ASP A 164 -1.53 1.45 1.55
C ASP A 164 -1.48 2.08 2.94
N GLU A 165 -0.30 2.24 3.54
CA GLU A 165 -0.19 2.86 4.86
C GLU A 165 -0.78 4.28 4.83
N PHE A 166 -1.64 4.58 5.79
CA PHE A 166 -2.43 5.82 5.91
C PHE A 166 -3.49 6.03 4.81
N LEU A 167 -3.66 5.13 3.85
CA LEU A 167 -4.75 5.21 2.87
C LEU A 167 -6.03 4.59 3.43
N SER A 168 -7.18 5.20 3.11
CA SER A 168 -8.45 4.54 3.34
C SER A 168 -8.61 3.32 2.42
N PRO A 169 -9.44 2.32 2.76
CA PRO A 169 -9.72 1.17 1.89
C PRO A 169 -10.10 1.57 0.47
N HIS A 170 -10.88 2.65 0.33
CA HIS A 170 -11.27 3.19 -0.97
C HIS A 170 -10.08 3.63 -1.84
N TYR A 171 -9.10 4.32 -1.26
CA TYR A 171 -7.90 4.73 -2.00
C TYR A 171 -6.93 3.57 -2.19
N ALA A 172 -6.80 2.67 -1.21
CA ALA A 172 -5.99 1.46 -1.32
C ALA A 172 -6.43 0.60 -2.50
N ALA A 173 -7.75 0.41 -2.71
CA ALA A 173 -8.29 -0.32 -3.83
C ALA A 173 -7.97 0.31 -5.21
N ARG A 174 -7.78 1.62 -5.28
CA ARG A 174 -7.57 2.35 -6.54
C ARG A 174 -6.10 2.61 -6.87
N ILE A 175 -5.22 2.54 -5.86
CA ILE A 175 -3.86 3.07 -5.97
C ILE A 175 -3.04 2.41 -7.08
N LEU A 176 -3.09 1.09 -7.25
CA LEU A 176 -2.27 0.41 -8.26
C LEU A 176 -2.69 0.75 -9.69
N GLY A 177 -3.99 0.77 -9.97
CA GLY A 177 -4.53 1.22 -11.25
C GLY A 177 -4.13 2.67 -11.54
N PHE A 178 -4.32 3.54 -10.55
CA PHE A 178 -3.93 4.94 -10.64
C PHE A 178 -2.44 5.13 -10.94
N LEU A 179 -1.55 4.42 -10.24
CA LEU A 179 -0.11 4.51 -10.46
C LEU A 179 0.27 4.06 -11.87
N ARG A 180 -0.29 2.96 -12.34
CA ARG A 180 -0.05 2.45 -13.70
C ARG A 180 -0.50 3.44 -14.78
N ASP A 181 -1.66 4.02 -14.60
CA ASP A 181 -2.27 4.92 -15.60
C ASP A 181 -1.53 6.26 -15.70
N HIS A 182 -1.05 6.78 -14.58
CA HIS A 182 -0.39 8.08 -14.50
C HIS A 182 1.13 8.04 -14.66
N PHE A 183 1.75 6.86 -14.48
CA PHE A 183 3.20 6.65 -14.61
C PHE A 183 3.51 5.43 -15.50
N PRO A 184 3.13 5.43 -16.78
CA PRO A 184 3.21 4.25 -17.65
C PRO A 184 4.63 3.75 -17.92
N GLN A 185 5.66 4.58 -17.71
CA GLN A 185 7.05 4.19 -17.83
C GLN A 185 7.61 3.57 -16.53
N MET A 186 6.84 3.57 -15.45
CA MET A 186 7.26 3.00 -14.17
C MET A 186 6.69 1.59 -13.97
N ARG A 187 7.55 0.70 -13.49
CA ARG A 187 7.18 -0.66 -13.08
C ARG A 187 7.17 -0.72 -11.57
N PHE A 188 5.98 -0.86 -11.01
CA PHE A 188 5.78 -0.82 -9.57
C PHE A 188 5.93 -2.20 -8.94
N THR A 189 6.66 -2.25 -7.83
CA THR A 189 6.64 -3.34 -6.86
C THR A 189 6.25 -2.75 -5.52
N VAL A 190 5.19 -3.28 -4.93
CA VAL A 190 4.64 -2.75 -3.67
C VAL A 190 4.56 -3.83 -2.62
N THR A 191 4.77 -3.47 -1.37
CA THR A 191 4.36 -4.31 -0.25
C THR A 191 3.04 -3.79 0.31
N THR A 192 2.21 -4.66 0.84
CA THR A 192 0.88 -4.30 1.37
C THR A 192 0.38 -5.27 2.41
N HIS A 193 -0.47 -4.78 3.30
CA HIS A 193 -1.32 -5.55 4.21
C HIS A 193 -2.82 -5.37 3.89
N SER A 194 -3.18 -4.74 2.77
CA SER A 194 -4.56 -4.42 2.40
C SER A 194 -5.18 -5.49 1.50
N ILE A 195 -6.26 -6.10 1.98
CA ILE A 195 -7.10 -6.99 1.17
C ILE A 195 -7.74 -6.21 0.02
N ASP A 196 -8.20 -4.99 0.27
CA ASP A 196 -8.87 -4.15 -0.73
C ASP A 196 -7.97 -3.85 -1.92
N LEU A 197 -6.68 -3.57 -1.66
CA LEU A 197 -5.68 -3.35 -2.70
C LEU A 197 -5.50 -4.61 -3.55
N VAL A 198 -5.33 -5.77 -2.92
CA VAL A 198 -5.07 -7.04 -3.63
C VAL A 198 -6.30 -7.47 -4.43
N THR A 199 -7.49 -7.38 -3.83
CA THR A 199 -8.75 -7.75 -4.51
C THR A 199 -9.03 -6.88 -5.74
N SER A 200 -8.59 -5.62 -5.71
CA SER A 200 -8.78 -4.66 -6.80
C SER A 200 -7.64 -4.66 -7.82
N ALA A 201 -6.58 -5.43 -7.55
CA ALA A 201 -5.41 -5.48 -8.43
C ALA A 201 -5.76 -6.21 -9.74
N GLN A 202 -5.39 -5.59 -10.86
CA GLN A 202 -5.48 -6.16 -12.19
C GLN A 202 -4.10 -6.15 -12.83
N ASP A 203 -3.79 -7.13 -13.65
CA ASP A 203 -2.51 -7.27 -14.36
C ASP A 203 -1.30 -7.16 -13.42
N ALA A 204 -1.35 -7.86 -12.29
CA ALA A 204 -0.32 -7.86 -11.28
C ALA A 204 0.12 -9.28 -10.91
N ASN A 205 1.41 -9.47 -10.71
CA ASN A 205 1.94 -10.67 -10.06
C ASN A 205 1.91 -10.47 -8.54
N MET A 206 1.56 -11.49 -7.82
CA MET A 206 1.53 -11.51 -6.37
C MET A 206 2.59 -12.47 -5.83
N ILE A 207 3.43 -11.99 -4.95
CA ILE A 207 4.41 -12.80 -4.21
C ILE A 207 3.94 -12.88 -2.77
N VAL A 208 3.58 -14.08 -2.35
CA VAL A 208 3.14 -14.36 -0.98
C VAL A 208 4.29 -14.99 -0.22
N LEU A 209 4.72 -14.34 0.85
CA LEU A 209 5.78 -14.83 1.73
C LEU A 209 5.16 -15.42 3.00
N ASP A 210 5.51 -16.64 3.30
CA ASP A 210 5.14 -17.32 4.54
C ASP A 210 6.37 -17.94 5.23
N GLN A 211 6.16 -18.73 6.29
CA GLN A 211 7.25 -19.35 7.03
C GLN A 211 7.96 -20.46 6.27
N ASP A 212 7.27 -21.07 5.30
CA ASP A 212 7.76 -22.22 4.53
C ASP A 212 8.45 -21.77 3.23
N GLY A 213 8.38 -20.49 2.88
CA GLY A 213 9.02 -19.95 1.69
C GLY A 213 8.21 -18.85 1.00
N TYR A 214 8.10 -18.95 -0.32
CA TYR A 214 7.32 -17.99 -1.11
C TYR A 214 6.53 -18.70 -2.21
N GLU A 215 5.41 -18.11 -2.56
CA GLU A 215 4.56 -18.53 -3.67
C GLU A 215 4.35 -17.34 -4.62
N VAL A 216 4.42 -17.60 -5.93
CA VAL A 216 4.15 -16.58 -6.96
C VAL A 216 2.83 -16.93 -7.63
N MET A 217 1.91 -15.96 -7.63
CA MET A 217 0.57 -16.09 -8.15
C MET A 217 0.26 -14.96 -9.13
N ASP A 218 -0.66 -15.17 -10.05
CA ASP A 218 -1.27 -14.09 -10.83
C ASP A 218 -2.46 -13.51 -10.04
N ALA A 219 -2.48 -12.20 -9.81
CA ALA A 219 -3.60 -11.57 -9.10
C ALA A 219 -4.94 -11.73 -9.84
N ASN A 220 -4.91 -11.91 -11.16
CA ASN A 220 -6.13 -12.15 -11.96
C ASN A 220 -6.80 -13.50 -11.69
N ASP A 221 -6.08 -14.47 -11.11
CA ASP A 221 -6.64 -15.76 -10.73
C ASP A 221 -7.52 -15.67 -9.47
N TYR A 222 -7.46 -14.56 -8.74
CA TYR A 222 -8.16 -14.32 -7.47
C TYR A 222 -9.13 -13.14 -7.61
N VAL A 223 -10.28 -13.42 -8.22
CA VAL A 223 -11.27 -12.39 -8.59
C VAL A 223 -12.21 -12.04 -7.44
N SER A 224 -12.34 -12.94 -6.45
CA SER A 224 -13.27 -12.72 -5.35
C SER A 224 -12.58 -12.29 -4.06
N TYR A 225 -13.24 -11.40 -3.32
CA TYR A 225 -12.78 -10.97 -2.00
C TYR A 225 -12.54 -12.15 -1.05
N SER A 226 -13.36 -13.21 -1.13
CA SER A 226 -13.23 -14.40 -0.30
C SER A 226 -11.96 -15.20 -0.59
N GLU A 227 -11.52 -15.28 -1.84
CA GLU A 227 -10.28 -15.98 -2.20
C GLU A 227 -9.06 -15.22 -1.68
N VAL A 228 -9.03 -13.90 -1.88
CA VAL A 228 -7.98 -13.04 -1.32
C VAL A 228 -7.97 -13.12 0.21
N GLN A 229 -9.14 -13.10 0.85
CA GLN A 229 -9.26 -13.25 2.29
C GLN A 229 -8.71 -14.60 2.79
N MET A 230 -8.84 -15.67 2.02
CA MET A 230 -8.23 -16.97 2.37
C MET A 230 -6.69 -16.88 2.35
N ILE A 231 -6.10 -16.22 1.36
CA ILE A 231 -4.64 -15.98 1.31
C ILE A 231 -4.21 -15.17 2.54
N PHE A 232 -4.90 -14.08 2.83
CA PHE A 232 -4.61 -13.24 3.99
C PHE A 232 -4.77 -14.01 5.31
N SER A 233 -5.79 -14.84 5.44
CA SER A 233 -5.98 -15.68 6.63
C SER A 233 -4.88 -16.73 6.80
N ARG A 234 -4.31 -17.23 5.71
CA ARG A 234 -3.16 -18.14 5.73
C ARG A 234 -1.88 -17.41 6.16
N VAL A 235 -1.65 -16.24 5.62
CA VAL A 235 -0.41 -15.47 5.83
C VAL A 235 -0.40 -14.77 7.20
N PHE A 236 -1.52 -14.15 7.58
CA PHE A 236 -1.64 -13.33 8.80
C PHE A 236 -2.44 -14.01 9.91
N GLY A 237 -3.01 -15.19 9.63
CA GLY A 237 -3.77 -15.97 10.60
C GLY A 237 -2.88 -16.48 11.73
N ASN A 238 -3.47 -16.67 12.90
CA ASN A 238 -2.77 -17.09 14.11
C ASN A 238 -1.87 -18.29 13.83
N ARG A 239 -0.62 -18.20 14.30
CA ARG A 239 0.45 -19.20 14.19
C ARG A 239 0.11 -20.58 14.75
N ASP A 240 -1.01 -20.74 15.44
CA ASP A 240 -1.49 -22.02 15.97
C ASP A 240 -2.16 -22.93 14.91
N GLY A 241 -2.06 -22.61 13.62
CA GLY A 241 -2.39 -23.52 12.52
C GLY A 241 -3.86 -23.99 12.44
N SER A 242 -4.69 -23.51 13.32
CA SER A 242 -6.11 -23.80 13.32
C SER A 242 -6.90 -22.50 13.19
N VAL A 243 -7.40 -22.22 11.99
CA VAL A 243 -8.73 -21.60 11.96
C VAL A 243 -9.54 -22.44 12.94
N PRO A 244 -10.05 -21.87 14.06
CA PRO A 244 -10.75 -22.68 15.06
C PRO A 244 -11.73 -23.56 14.28
N GLU A 245 -11.75 -24.86 14.57
CA GLU A 245 -12.57 -25.82 13.83
C GLU A 245 -14.02 -25.34 13.75
N VAL A 246 -14.43 -24.58 14.77
CA VAL A 246 -15.68 -23.84 14.85
C VAL A 246 -15.83 -22.82 13.71
N GLU A 247 -14.81 -22.05 13.38
CA GLU A 247 -14.90 -21.03 12.32
C GLU A 247 -14.94 -21.65 10.92
N LYS A 248 -14.18 -22.72 10.67
CA LYS A 248 -14.29 -23.51 9.43
C LYS A 248 -15.68 -24.09 9.28
N THR A 249 -16.22 -24.62 10.35
CA THR A 249 -17.56 -25.19 10.38
C THR A 249 -18.62 -24.13 10.09
N LEU A 250 -18.56 -22.98 10.74
CA LEU A 250 -19.49 -21.87 10.51
C LEU A 250 -19.43 -21.37 9.06
N ARG A 251 -18.23 -21.20 8.51
CA ARG A 251 -18.06 -20.78 7.10
C ARG A 251 -18.61 -21.82 6.12
N ARG A 252 -18.38 -23.12 6.36
CA ARG A 252 -18.97 -24.20 5.57
C ARG A 252 -20.50 -24.17 5.64
N LEU A 253 -21.07 -24.04 6.82
CA LEU A 253 -22.51 -23.95 7.02
C LEU A 253 -23.12 -22.74 6.30
N LEU A 254 -22.52 -21.56 6.40
CA LEU A 254 -22.97 -20.37 5.68
C LEU A 254 -22.93 -20.58 4.16
N ASN A 255 -21.84 -21.16 3.66
CA ASN A 255 -21.72 -21.45 2.23
C ASN A 255 -22.77 -22.46 1.74
N ASN A 256 -23.08 -23.50 2.52
CA ASN A 256 -24.13 -24.45 2.21
C ASN A 256 -25.52 -23.78 2.19
N LYS A 257 -25.81 -22.85 3.10
CA LYS A 257 -27.04 -22.04 3.08
C LYS A 257 -27.12 -21.17 1.82
N MET A 258 -26.10 -20.43 1.51
CA MET A 258 -26.04 -19.53 0.35
C MET A 258 -26.19 -20.27 -0.98
N ASN A 259 -25.66 -21.50 -1.06
CA ASN A 259 -25.72 -22.32 -2.27
C ASN A 259 -26.95 -23.26 -2.33
N HIS A 260 -27.91 -23.12 -1.41
CA HIS A 260 -29.08 -23.99 -1.28
C HIS A 260 -28.72 -25.50 -1.14
N ALA A 261 -27.54 -25.79 -0.58
CA ALA A 261 -27.01 -27.13 -0.34
C ALA A 261 -27.15 -27.56 1.13
N TRP A 262 -28.09 -26.99 1.85
CA TRP A 262 -28.33 -27.29 3.27
C TRP A 262 -28.82 -28.70 3.50
N SER A 263 -28.21 -29.40 4.47
CA SER A 263 -28.55 -30.80 4.81
C SER A 263 -29.00 -30.93 6.27
N GLU A 264 -29.60 -32.09 6.60
CA GLU A 264 -29.96 -32.44 7.98
C GLU A 264 -28.74 -32.53 8.90
N GLU A 265 -27.57 -32.85 8.32
CA GLU A 265 -26.30 -32.92 9.05
C GLU A 265 -25.81 -31.51 9.41
N ASP A 266 -25.97 -30.55 8.51
CA ASP A 266 -25.65 -29.14 8.76
C ASP A 266 -26.53 -28.56 9.89
N GLU A 267 -27.81 -28.94 9.94
CA GLU A 267 -28.72 -28.54 11.01
C GLU A 267 -28.26 -29.07 12.38
N LYS A 268 -27.79 -30.31 12.43
CA LYS A 268 -27.27 -30.93 13.67
C LYS A 268 -25.97 -30.24 14.12
N VAL A 269 -25.09 -29.93 13.18
CA VAL A 269 -23.84 -29.26 13.46
C VAL A 269 -24.09 -27.83 13.95
N LEU A 270 -25.04 -27.11 13.33
CA LEU A 270 -25.40 -25.76 13.77
C LEU A 270 -25.94 -25.74 15.21
N LYS A 271 -26.77 -26.72 15.57
CA LYS A 271 -27.30 -26.86 16.93
C LYS A 271 -26.23 -27.15 17.98
N LEU A 272 -25.18 -27.89 17.63
CA LEU A 272 -24.06 -28.14 18.53
C LEU A 272 -23.27 -26.86 18.83
N LEU A 273 -23.22 -25.93 17.86
CA LEU A 273 -22.53 -24.66 18.03
C LEU A 273 -23.32 -23.63 18.89
N GLU A 274 -24.62 -23.84 19.11
CA GLU A 274 -25.46 -22.96 19.95
C GLU A 274 -25.00 -22.89 21.41
N GLY A 275 -24.32 -23.93 21.90
CA GLY A 275 -23.78 -23.99 23.27
C GLY A 275 -22.30 -23.61 23.40
N GLU A 276 -21.62 -23.29 22.32
CA GLU A 276 -20.18 -22.99 22.31
C GLU A 276 -19.92 -21.51 22.63
N ASN A 277 -18.75 -21.24 23.25
CA ASN A 277 -18.31 -19.87 23.52
C ASN A 277 -17.73 -19.24 22.24
N LEU A 278 -18.61 -18.73 21.39
CA LEU A 278 -18.28 -18.12 20.12
C LEU A 278 -17.66 -16.72 20.31
N THR A 279 -16.59 -16.43 19.57
CA THR A 279 -16.05 -15.07 19.48
C THR A 279 -17.06 -14.11 18.83
N PRO A 280 -16.94 -12.77 19.01
CA PRO A 280 -17.87 -11.81 18.37
C PRO A 280 -18.01 -11.98 16.87
N SER A 281 -16.90 -12.29 16.16
CA SER A 281 -16.90 -12.54 14.72
C SER A 281 -17.63 -13.85 14.36
N GLN A 282 -17.44 -14.91 15.13
CA GLN A 282 -18.12 -16.18 14.97
C GLN A 282 -19.63 -16.05 15.25
N GLN A 283 -20.01 -15.27 16.26
CA GLN A 283 -21.42 -14.96 16.55
C GLN A 283 -22.10 -14.22 15.39
N LEU A 284 -21.39 -13.35 14.70
CA LEU A 284 -21.93 -12.67 13.53
C LEU A 284 -22.24 -13.66 12.41
N ILE A 285 -21.30 -14.56 12.08
CA ILE A 285 -21.50 -15.59 11.06
C ILE A 285 -22.65 -16.53 11.47
N TYR A 286 -22.71 -16.95 12.74
CA TYR A 286 -23.77 -17.80 13.27
C TYR A 286 -25.15 -17.18 13.08
N ARG A 287 -25.30 -15.87 13.40
CA ARG A 287 -26.55 -15.13 13.17
C ARG A 287 -26.93 -15.06 11.69
N GLN A 288 -25.98 -14.80 10.82
CA GLN A 288 -26.22 -14.79 9.38
C GLN A 288 -26.76 -16.14 8.89
N ILE A 289 -26.23 -17.26 9.41
CA ILE A 289 -26.75 -18.60 9.05
C ILE A 289 -28.20 -18.79 9.50
N LEU A 290 -28.59 -18.22 10.67
CA LEU A 290 -29.97 -18.32 11.18
C LEU A 290 -30.97 -17.43 10.43
N GLU A 291 -30.51 -16.33 9.86
CA GLU A 291 -31.34 -15.36 9.12
C GLU A 291 -31.59 -15.78 7.66
N TRP A 292 -30.79 -16.72 7.15
CA TRP A 292 -30.97 -17.33 5.82
C TRP A 292 -31.82 -18.61 5.88
#